data_282fe588ecbb60d68b3eb29f6a0b9a50
#
_entry.id   282fe588ecbb60d68b3eb29f6a0b9a50
#
_cell.length_a   1.000
_cell.length_b   1.000
_cell.length_c   1.000
_cell.angle_alpha   90.00
_cell.angle_beta   90.00
_cell.angle_gamma   90.00
#
_symmetry.space_group_name_H-M   'P 1'
#
loop_
_entity.id
_entity.type
_entity.pdbx_description
1 polymer ?
#
loop_
_entity_poly.entity_id
_entity_poly.type
_entity_poly.pdbx_seq_one_letter_code
_entity_poly.pdbx_strand_id
1 'polypeptide(L)'
;MPIQYVATVPILRSFDESKAREFYIDWLGFKIDWEHRFEPDLPLYMQVSRDGIVLHISEHHGDSTPGSHVRVEIKGVRELHAELTAKRYKNNRPGLESPEWGGLELTVIDPCRNLITFFQRTEPTP
;
A
#
# COMPACT_ATOMS: atom_id res chain seq x y z
N MET A 1 -30.22 14.18 -9.33
CA MET A 1 -29.54 13.47 -8.23
C MET A 1 -28.33 14.25 -7.76
N PRO A 2 -28.20 14.49 -6.49
CA PRO A 2 -26.97 15.11 -6.01
C PRO A 2 -25.76 14.18 -6.22
N ILE A 3 -24.60 14.80 -6.39
CA ILE A 3 -23.36 14.04 -6.52
C ILE A 3 -22.93 13.58 -5.13
N GLN A 4 -22.50 12.33 -5.02
CA GLN A 4 -21.98 11.78 -3.78
C GLN A 4 -20.61 11.17 -4.05
N TYR A 5 -19.60 11.67 -3.37
CA TYR A 5 -18.26 11.07 -3.45
C TYR A 5 -18.23 9.84 -2.54
N VAL A 6 -17.75 8.71 -3.06
CA VAL A 6 -17.79 7.43 -2.35
C VAL A 6 -16.41 6.98 -1.91
N ALA A 7 -15.44 7.02 -2.78
CA ALA A 7 -14.10 6.51 -2.46
C ALA A 7 -13.07 7.05 -3.43
N THR A 8 -11.82 7.01 -3.00
CA THR A 8 -10.67 7.27 -3.86
C THR A 8 -9.83 6.00 -3.86
N VAL A 9 -9.45 5.54 -5.05
CA VAL A 9 -8.64 4.33 -5.18
C VAL A 9 -7.39 4.67 -5.97
N PRO A 10 -6.21 4.65 -5.32
CA PRO A 10 -4.97 4.87 -6.05
C PRO A 10 -4.61 3.67 -6.92
N ILE A 11 -4.03 3.94 -8.07
CA ILE A 11 -3.52 2.92 -8.98
C ILE A 11 -2.00 3.00 -8.96
N LEU A 12 -1.35 1.93 -8.53
CA LEU A 12 0.09 1.88 -8.40
C LEU A 12 0.67 0.98 -9.49
N ARG A 13 1.72 1.46 -10.12
CA ARG A 13 2.37 0.75 -11.23
C ARG A 13 3.19 -0.42 -10.69
N SER A 14 3.14 -1.57 -11.38
CA SER A 14 3.96 -2.73 -11.09
C SER A 14 4.58 -3.26 -12.38
N PHE A 15 5.77 -3.84 -12.27
CA PHE A 15 6.47 -4.48 -13.39
C PHE A 15 6.76 -5.96 -13.15
N ASP A 16 6.44 -6.48 -11.96
CA ASP A 16 6.75 -7.86 -11.59
C ASP A 16 5.68 -8.38 -10.64
N GLU A 17 4.83 -9.26 -11.16
CA GLU A 17 3.71 -9.82 -10.38
C GLU A 17 4.18 -10.54 -9.12
N SER A 18 5.24 -11.35 -9.24
CA SER A 18 5.73 -12.15 -8.14
C SER A 18 6.20 -11.25 -6.99
N LYS A 19 6.93 -10.19 -7.31
CA LYS A 19 7.41 -9.25 -6.30
C LYS A 19 6.28 -8.40 -5.73
N ALA A 20 5.29 -8.04 -6.56
CA ALA A 20 4.14 -7.31 -6.08
C ALA A 20 3.34 -8.14 -5.07
N ARG A 21 3.11 -9.42 -5.36
CA ARG A 21 2.40 -10.31 -4.44
C ARG A 21 3.18 -10.50 -3.14
N GLU A 22 4.48 -10.69 -3.24
CA GLU A 22 5.34 -10.80 -2.06
C GLU A 22 5.24 -9.56 -1.17
N PHE A 23 5.29 -8.38 -1.78
CA PHE A 23 5.25 -7.13 -1.04
C PHE A 23 3.86 -6.84 -0.45
N TYR A 24 2.82 -6.85 -1.29
CA TYR A 24 1.49 -6.40 -0.86
C TYR A 24 0.74 -7.46 -0.07
N ILE A 25 0.89 -8.72 -0.43
CA ILE A 25 0.12 -9.80 0.18
C ILE A 25 0.88 -10.44 1.34
N ASP A 26 2.08 -10.95 1.04
CA ASP A 26 2.83 -11.70 2.04
C ASP A 26 3.35 -10.80 3.16
N TRP A 27 3.85 -9.63 2.81
CA TRP A 27 4.47 -8.74 3.78
C TRP A 27 3.52 -7.71 4.36
N LEU A 28 2.84 -6.90 3.52
CA LEU A 28 1.93 -5.88 4.02
C LEU A 28 0.61 -6.44 4.56
N GLY A 29 0.29 -7.68 4.25
CA GLY A 29 -0.91 -8.31 4.78
C GLY A 29 -2.21 -7.90 4.11
N PHE A 30 -2.13 -7.32 2.91
CA PHE A 30 -3.31 -7.08 2.11
C PHE A 30 -3.79 -8.39 1.50
N LYS A 31 -5.07 -8.46 1.15
CA LYS A 31 -5.62 -9.62 0.43
C LYS A 31 -5.96 -9.21 -0.99
N ILE A 32 -5.92 -10.16 -1.91
CA ILE A 32 -6.36 -9.94 -3.27
C ILE A 32 -7.87 -10.10 -3.30
N ASP A 33 -8.57 -9.03 -3.68
CA ASP A 33 -10.02 -9.08 -3.82
C ASP A 33 -10.41 -9.64 -5.18
N TRP A 34 -9.69 -9.26 -6.22
CA TRP A 34 -9.89 -9.78 -7.57
C TRP A 34 -8.68 -9.47 -8.44
N GLU A 35 -8.54 -10.25 -9.53
CA GLU A 35 -7.52 -10.08 -10.55
C GLU A 35 -8.21 -10.03 -11.90
N HIS A 36 -7.63 -9.28 -12.82
CA HIS A 36 -8.16 -9.17 -14.17
C HIS A 36 -7.03 -9.14 -15.19
N ARG A 37 -7.21 -9.92 -16.27
CA ARG A 37 -6.42 -9.85 -17.49
C ARG A 37 -7.41 -9.95 -18.62
N PHE A 38 -7.24 -9.09 -19.64
CA PHE A 38 -8.11 -9.18 -20.81
C PHE A 38 -7.93 -10.51 -21.52
N GLU A 39 -6.68 -11.03 -21.54
CA GLU A 39 -6.35 -12.36 -22.02
C GLU A 39 -5.24 -12.92 -21.12
N PRO A 40 -5.02 -14.25 -21.11
CA PRO A 40 -4.09 -14.87 -20.16
C PRO A 40 -2.66 -14.35 -20.19
N ASP A 41 -2.19 -13.87 -21.34
CA ASP A 41 -0.83 -13.36 -21.52
C ASP A 41 -0.73 -11.84 -21.43
N LEU A 42 -1.85 -11.15 -21.17
CA LEU A 42 -1.86 -9.69 -21.04
C LEU A 42 -1.56 -9.25 -19.62
N PRO A 43 -1.17 -7.96 -19.44
CA PRO A 43 -0.80 -7.47 -18.12
C PRO A 43 -1.90 -7.61 -17.07
N LEU A 44 -1.46 -7.85 -15.85
CA LEU A 44 -2.34 -8.01 -14.69
C LEU A 44 -2.83 -6.67 -14.18
N TYR A 45 -4.09 -6.64 -13.78
CA TYR A 45 -4.67 -5.56 -12.98
C TYR A 45 -5.36 -6.21 -11.79
N MET A 46 -5.03 -5.81 -10.58
CA MET A 46 -5.65 -6.43 -9.41
C MET A 46 -6.02 -5.39 -8.35
N GLN A 47 -7.03 -5.74 -7.57
CA GLN A 47 -7.39 -4.98 -6.38
C GLN A 47 -6.92 -5.72 -5.15
N VAL A 48 -6.24 -5.01 -4.26
CA VAL A 48 -5.84 -5.51 -2.96
C VAL A 48 -6.44 -4.62 -1.88
N SER A 49 -6.74 -5.19 -0.72
CA SER A 49 -7.33 -4.41 0.36
C SER A 49 -6.94 -4.95 1.73
N ARG A 50 -6.99 -4.06 2.70
CA ARG A 50 -6.83 -4.41 4.12
C ARG A 50 -7.64 -3.39 4.93
N ASP A 51 -8.58 -3.88 5.77
CA ASP A 51 -9.41 -3.04 6.64
C ASP A 51 -10.07 -1.87 5.92
N GLY A 52 -10.59 -2.13 4.72
CA GLY A 52 -11.27 -1.10 3.95
C GLY A 52 -10.37 -0.18 3.13
N ILE A 53 -9.06 -0.27 3.30
CA ILE A 53 -8.12 0.45 2.45
C ILE A 53 -7.92 -0.34 1.18
N VAL A 54 -8.19 0.27 0.04
CA VAL A 54 -8.20 -0.37 -1.27
C VAL A 54 -7.12 0.25 -2.15
N LEU A 55 -6.30 -0.59 -2.75
CA LEU A 55 -5.30 -0.19 -3.73
C LEU A 55 -5.48 -1.02 -4.99
N HIS A 56 -5.25 -0.41 -6.15
CA HIS A 56 -5.16 -1.13 -7.41
C HIS A 56 -3.71 -1.22 -7.82
N ILE A 57 -3.29 -2.41 -8.24
CA ILE A 57 -1.92 -2.66 -8.70
C ILE A 57 -2.03 -3.03 -10.18
N SER A 58 -1.37 -2.26 -11.03
CA SER A 58 -1.51 -2.42 -12.48
C SER A 58 -0.17 -2.57 -13.15
N GLU A 59 -0.09 -3.54 -14.06
CA GLU A 59 1.05 -3.68 -14.95
C GLU A 59 0.78 -3.13 -16.33
N HIS A 60 -0.37 -2.49 -16.54
CA HIS A 60 -0.72 -1.86 -17.81
C HIS A 60 0.10 -0.59 -18.03
N HIS A 61 0.72 -0.51 -19.20
CA HIS A 61 1.43 0.70 -19.61
C HIS A 61 0.44 1.87 -19.69
N GLY A 62 0.80 2.97 -19.05
CA GLY A 62 -0.01 4.18 -19.09
C GLY A 62 -1.00 4.35 -17.94
N ASP A 63 -1.24 3.32 -17.13
CA ASP A 63 -2.16 3.46 -15.98
C ASP A 63 -1.58 4.33 -14.88
N SER A 64 -0.28 4.26 -14.68
CA SER A 64 0.40 4.99 -13.63
C SER A 64 1.89 4.96 -13.91
N THR A 65 2.65 5.75 -13.17
CA THR A 65 4.11 5.74 -13.28
C THR A 65 4.71 5.22 -11.98
N PRO A 66 5.90 4.60 -12.04
CA PRO A 66 6.62 4.25 -10.81
C PRO A 66 6.94 5.50 -10.00
N GLY A 67 7.11 5.32 -8.70
CA GLY A 67 7.49 6.42 -7.83
C GLY A 67 6.33 7.22 -7.28
N SER A 68 5.11 6.73 -7.37
CA SER A 68 3.96 7.37 -6.75
C SER A 68 4.06 7.33 -5.23
N HIS A 69 3.41 8.27 -4.56
CA HIS A 69 3.40 8.31 -3.10
C HIS A 69 1.97 8.38 -2.59
N VAL A 70 1.61 7.44 -1.75
CA VAL A 70 0.27 7.34 -1.16
C VAL A 70 0.39 7.46 0.34
N ARG A 71 -0.48 8.23 0.95
CA ARG A 71 -0.57 8.34 2.40
C ARG A 71 -1.83 7.66 2.87
N VAL A 72 -1.69 6.79 3.85
CA VAL A 72 -2.80 6.01 4.40
C VAL A 72 -2.90 6.28 5.90
N GLU A 73 -4.01 6.83 6.32
CA GLU A 73 -4.23 7.06 7.76
C GLU A 73 -4.71 5.78 8.42
N ILE A 74 -4.01 5.36 9.48
CA ILE A 74 -4.38 4.18 10.24
C ILE A 74 -4.33 4.50 11.74
N LYS A 75 -4.87 3.61 12.52
CA LYS A 75 -4.62 3.56 13.96
C LYS A 75 -3.72 2.34 14.19
N GLY A 76 -2.69 2.49 15.02
CA GLY A 76 -1.81 1.37 15.32
C GLY A 76 -0.57 1.31 14.43
N VAL A 77 0.08 2.44 14.17
CA VAL A 77 1.33 2.46 13.40
C VAL A 77 2.42 1.64 14.10
N ARG A 78 2.48 1.70 15.44
CA ARG A 78 3.48 0.90 16.19
C ARG A 78 3.24 -0.60 16.04
N GLU A 79 1.98 -1.00 16.05
CA GLU A 79 1.60 -2.40 15.88
C GLU A 79 1.90 -2.88 14.47
N LEU A 80 1.69 -2.03 13.47
CA LEU A 80 2.06 -2.35 12.10
C LEU A 80 3.58 -2.50 11.98
N HIS A 81 4.34 -1.60 12.58
CA HIS A 81 5.79 -1.68 12.57
C HIS A 81 6.26 -3.02 13.16
N ALA A 82 5.70 -3.43 14.28
CA ALA A 82 6.05 -4.70 14.90
C ALA A 82 5.70 -5.89 13.99
N GLU A 83 4.54 -5.87 13.37
CA GLU A 83 4.11 -6.92 12.44
C GLU A 83 5.09 -7.05 11.27
N LEU A 84 5.43 -5.93 10.63
CA LEU A 84 6.30 -5.93 9.46
C LEU A 84 7.73 -6.33 9.83
N THR A 85 8.23 -5.85 10.96
CA THR A 85 9.57 -6.19 11.44
C THR A 85 9.69 -7.68 11.71
N ALA A 86 8.65 -8.29 12.29
CA ALA A 86 8.65 -9.72 12.62
C ALA A 86 8.73 -10.61 11.39
N LYS A 87 8.26 -10.14 10.24
CA LYS A 87 8.28 -10.91 9.00
C LYS A 87 9.66 -10.95 8.33
N ARG A 88 10.58 -10.09 8.74
CA ARG A 88 11.98 -10.08 8.26
C ARG A 88 12.11 -10.03 6.74
N TYR A 89 11.35 -9.16 6.10
CA TYR A 89 11.41 -8.99 4.66
C TYR A 89 12.71 -8.30 4.26
N LYS A 90 13.47 -8.92 3.34
CA LYS A 90 14.81 -8.45 2.99
C LYS A 90 14.83 -7.07 2.35
N ASN A 91 13.77 -6.74 1.63
CA ASN A 91 13.76 -5.57 0.76
C ASN A 91 13.20 -4.32 1.42
N ASN A 92 12.75 -4.41 2.65
CA ASN A 92 12.14 -3.28 3.34
C ASN A 92 12.35 -3.39 4.85
N ARG A 93 12.92 -2.34 5.43
CA ARG A 93 13.08 -2.24 6.89
C ARG A 93 12.62 -0.86 7.33
N PRO A 94 11.30 -0.63 7.33
CA PRO A 94 10.80 0.69 7.66
C PRO A 94 11.03 1.01 9.12
N GLY A 95 11.39 2.28 9.39
CA GLY A 95 11.52 2.79 10.74
C GLY A 95 10.30 3.58 11.14
N LEU A 96 10.10 3.72 12.44
CA LEU A 96 9.09 4.63 12.96
C LEU A 96 9.64 6.04 12.98
N GLU A 97 8.84 7.01 12.57
CA GLU A 97 9.21 8.41 12.58
C GLU A 97 8.17 9.22 13.34
N SER A 98 8.65 10.25 14.04
CA SER A 98 7.79 11.19 14.75
C SER A 98 7.94 12.54 14.05
N PRO A 99 7.08 12.87 13.10
CA PRO A 99 7.19 14.13 12.37
C PRO A 99 6.88 15.33 13.26
N GLU A 100 7.35 16.52 12.83
CA GLU A 100 7.19 17.74 13.61
C GLU A 100 5.72 18.10 13.89
N TRP A 101 4.82 17.73 12.97
CA TRP A 101 3.40 18.01 13.14
C TRP A 101 2.72 17.12 14.18
N GLY A 102 3.42 16.11 14.71
CA GLY A 102 2.90 15.17 15.71
C GLY A 102 2.52 13.82 15.10
N GLY A 103 2.10 12.89 15.95
CA GLY A 103 1.72 11.56 15.50
C GLY A 103 2.90 10.64 15.20
N LEU A 104 2.63 9.63 14.40
CA LEU A 104 3.64 8.64 13.99
C LEU A 104 3.50 8.33 12.51
N GLU A 105 4.63 8.03 11.87
CA GLU A 105 4.66 7.61 10.47
C GLU A 105 5.56 6.41 10.27
N LEU A 106 5.21 5.63 9.25
CA LEU A 106 6.02 4.51 8.77
C LEU A 106 5.87 4.48 7.26
N THR A 107 6.99 4.54 6.53
CA THR A 107 6.98 4.51 5.07
C THR A 107 7.58 3.22 4.56
N VAL A 108 6.89 2.59 3.63
CA VAL A 108 7.39 1.40 2.93
C VAL A 108 7.56 1.74 1.45
N ILE A 109 8.47 1.00 0.80
CA ILE A 109 8.81 1.20 -0.60
C ILE A 109 8.55 -0.10 -1.34
N ASP A 110 7.66 -0.07 -2.34
CA ASP A 110 7.36 -1.27 -3.10
C ASP A 110 8.44 -1.56 -4.14
N PRO A 111 8.39 -2.72 -4.83
CA PRO A 111 9.43 -3.06 -5.81
C PRO A 111 9.56 -2.09 -6.98
N CYS A 112 8.54 -1.27 -7.23
CA CYS A 112 8.57 -0.27 -8.32
C CYS A 112 8.79 1.14 -7.80
N ARG A 113 9.31 1.28 -6.58
CA ARG A 113 9.62 2.56 -5.96
C ARG A 113 8.40 3.40 -5.61
N ASN A 114 7.21 2.81 -5.56
CA ASN A 114 6.06 3.49 -5.00
C ASN A 114 6.21 3.54 -3.49
N LEU A 115 5.91 4.68 -2.91
CA LEU A 115 5.99 4.89 -1.46
C LEU A 115 4.59 4.84 -0.86
N ILE A 116 4.46 4.12 0.24
CA ILE A 116 3.22 4.15 1.02
C ILE A 116 3.60 4.57 2.43
N THR A 117 3.07 5.70 2.88
CA THR A 117 3.28 6.20 4.24
C THR A 117 2.04 5.93 5.06
N PHE A 118 2.18 5.03 6.02
CA PHE A 118 1.12 4.80 7.00
C PHE A 118 1.33 5.77 8.14
N PHE A 119 0.28 6.50 8.50
CA PHE A 119 0.41 7.52 9.53
C PHE A 119 -0.80 7.53 10.47
N GLN A 120 -0.58 7.96 11.70
CA GLN A 120 -1.65 8.30 12.61
C GLN A 120 -1.41 9.73 13.09
N ARG A 121 -2.49 10.48 13.20
CA ARG A 121 -2.38 11.94 13.43
C ARG A 121 -1.89 12.27 14.82
N THR A 122 -2.37 11.54 15.80
CA THR A 122 -1.92 11.72 17.18
C THR A 122 -1.97 10.39 17.87
N GLU A 123 -1.07 10.19 18.84
CA GLU A 123 -1.24 9.07 19.73
C GLU A 123 -2.32 9.44 20.74
N PRO A 124 -3.17 8.47 21.15
CA PRO A 124 -4.16 8.75 22.18
C PRO A 124 -3.47 9.27 23.43
N THR A 125 -3.93 10.42 23.91
CA THR A 125 -3.46 10.91 25.21
C THR A 125 -4.08 10.06 26.31
N PRO A 126 -3.29 9.70 27.32
CA PRO A 126 -3.83 8.94 28.45
C PRO A 126 -4.92 9.69 29.18
#